data_f96b3ad6940fb309a1fb58b4a5677efa
#
_entry.id   f96b3ad6940fb309a1fb58b4a5677efa
#
_cell.length_a   1.000
_cell.length_b   1.000
_cell.length_c   1.000
_cell.angle_alpha   90.00
_cell.angle_beta   90.00
_cell.angle_gamma   90.00
#
_symmetry.space_group_name_H-M   'P 1'
#
loop_
_entity.id
_entity.type
_entity.pdbx_description
1 polymer ?
#
loop_
_entity_poly.entity_id
_entity_poly.type
_entity_poly.pdbx_seq_one_letter_code
_entity_poly.pdbx_strand_id
1 'polypeptide(L)'
;MNVLIVDDNQSITNMLQKYLSIKGFEVEVSNNGKIGLSLIQKNQYHAVLLDLSMPDFSGLDLIEHLERTDSLKNQTIILFTASSVSNDIISSLLNKDGIKACLRKPVHLAELVQTLSAV
;
A
#
# COMPACT_ATOMS: atom_id res chain seq x y z
N MET A 1 10.85 -2.85 -11.37
CA MET A 1 10.35 -2.25 -10.10
C MET A 1 9.41 -3.22 -9.43
N ASN A 2 9.67 -3.55 -8.20
CA ASN A 2 8.84 -4.49 -7.44
C ASN A 2 7.86 -3.74 -6.53
N VAL A 3 6.62 -4.22 -6.54
CA VAL A 3 5.52 -3.62 -5.79
C VAL A 3 4.87 -4.68 -4.92
N LEU A 4 4.63 -4.35 -3.66
CA LEU A 4 3.82 -5.17 -2.77
C LEU A 4 2.42 -4.57 -2.68
N ILE A 5 1.40 -5.40 -2.81
CA ILE A 5 0.01 -4.99 -2.61
C ILE A 5 -0.52 -5.69 -1.37
N VAL A 6 -0.94 -4.90 -0.38
CA VAL A 6 -1.52 -5.42 0.87
C VAL A 6 -2.98 -4.99 0.93
N ASP A 7 -3.88 -5.93 0.65
CA ASP A 7 -5.32 -5.69 0.61
C ASP A 7 -6.04 -7.02 0.80
N ASP A 8 -7.03 -7.08 1.68
CA ASP A 8 -7.75 -8.32 1.98
C ASP A 8 -8.74 -8.71 0.88
N ASN A 9 -9.03 -7.83 -0.07
CA ASN A 9 -9.92 -8.12 -1.18
C ASN A 9 -9.17 -8.83 -2.31
N GLN A 10 -9.35 -10.14 -2.40
CA GLN A 10 -8.63 -10.98 -3.36
C GLN A 10 -8.96 -10.64 -4.82
N SER A 11 -10.21 -10.25 -5.10
CA SER A 11 -10.59 -9.84 -6.45
C SER A 11 -9.82 -8.60 -6.91
N ILE A 12 -9.65 -7.63 -6.02
CA ILE A 12 -8.87 -6.41 -6.29
C ILE A 12 -7.40 -6.76 -6.50
N THR A 13 -6.80 -7.54 -5.61
CA THR A 13 -5.39 -7.86 -5.71
C THR A 13 -5.08 -8.69 -6.95
N ASN A 14 -5.96 -9.62 -7.32
CA ASN A 14 -5.80 -10.40 -8.56
C ASN A 14 -5.84 -9.51 -9.79
N MET A 15 -6.77 -8.57 -9.84
CA MET A 15 -6.90 -7.65 -10.97
C MET A 15 -5.67 -6.73 -11.06
N LEU A 16 -5.24 -6.15 -9.96
CA LEU A 16 -4.08 -5.27 -9.93
C LEU A 16 -2.79 -6.00 -10.27
N GLN A 17 -2.62 -7.23 -9.79
CA GLN A 17 -1.45 -8.03 -10.10
C GLN A 17 -1.32 -8.27 -11.60
N LYS A 18 -2.42 -8.66 -12.25
CA LYS A 18 -2.43 -8.86 -13.71
C LYS A 18 -2.11 -7.59 -14.46
N TYR A 19 -2.79 -6.50 -14.10
CA TYR A 19 -2.62 -5.22 -14.80
C TYR A 19 -1.19 -4.69 -14.66
N LEU A 20 -0.67 -4.66 -13.45
CA LEU A 20 0.67 -4.13 -13.19
C LEU A 20 1.76 -5.01 -13.78
N SER A 21 1.56 -6.33 -13.79
CA SER A 21 2.51 -7.26 -14.42
C SER A 21 2.61 -7.00 -15.92
N ILE A 22 1.48 -6.73 -16.58
CA ILE A 22 1.47 -6.38 -18.02
C ILE A 22 2.24 -5.06 -18.23
N LYS A 23 2.19 -4.15 -17.28
CA LYS A 23 2.90 -2.86 -17.37
C LYS A 23 4.39 -2.96 -16.97
N GLY A 24 4.88 -4.15 -16.68
CA GLY A 24 6.30 -4.38 -16.42
C GLY A 24 6.71 -4.36 -14.95
N PHE A 25 5.77 -4.26 -14.02
CA PHE A 25 6.07 -4.34 -12.59
C PHE A 25 6.16 -5.79 -12.14
N GLU A 26 7.06 -6.05 -11.20
CA GLU A 26 7.09 -7.31 -10.45
C GLU A 26 6.16 -7.12 -9.24
N VAL A 27 5.12 -7.94 -9.13
CA VAL A 27 4.06 -7.74 -8.15
C VAL A 27 4.00 -8.91 -7.18
N GLU A 28 4.05 -8.59 -5.90
CA GLU A 28 3.77 -9.52 -4.82
C GLU A 28 2.51 -9.08 -4.10
N VAL A 29 1.70 -10.03 -3.64
CA VAL A 29 0.40 -9.75 -3.03
C VAL A 29 0.34 -10.39 -1.65
N SER A 30 -0.20 -9.64 -0.68
CA SER A 30 -0.60 -10.17 0.61
C SER A 30 -2.06 -9.77 0.88
N ASN A 31 -2.90 -10.75 1.18
CA ASN A 31 -4.29 -10.51 1.54
C ASN A 31 -4.49 -10.45 3.06
N ASN A 32 -3.41 -10.27 3.81
CA ASN A 32 -3.41 -10.23 5.27
C ASN A 32 -2.39 -9.18 5.75
N GLY A 33 -2.81 -8.34 6.69
CA GLY A 33 -1.97 -7.25 7.17
C GLY A 33 -0.71 -7.70 7.90
N LYS A 34 -0.79 -8.76 8.70
CA LYS A 34 0.37 -9.28 9.44
C LYS A 34 1.40 -9.90 8.51
N ILE A 35 0.94 -10.65 7.52
CA ILE A 35 1.82 -11.21 6.49
C ILE A 35 2.45 -10.08 5.68
N GLY A 36 1.65 -9.06 5.32
CA GLY A 36 2.16 -7.88 4.63
C GLY A 36 3.26 -7.19 5.40
N LEU A 37 3.08 -7.00 6.71
CA LEU A 37 4.11 -6.43 7.57
C LEU A 37 5.39 -7.27 7.55
N SER A 38 5.27 -8.58 7.67
CA SER A 38 6.41 -9.49 7.64
C SER A 38 7.18 -9.38 6.32
N LEU A 39 6.48 -9.27 5.20
CA LEU A 39 7.10 -9.11 3.89
C LEU A 39 7.84 -7.77 3.78
N ILE A 40 7.26 -6.70 4.29
CA ILE A 40 7.90 -5.37 4.30
C ILE A 40 9.19 -5.39 5.12
N GLN A 41 9.19 -6.10 6.24
CA GLN A 41 10.36 -6.19 7.11
C GLN A 41 11.50 -7.00 6.51
N LYS A 42 11.18 -7.97 5.63
CA LYS A 42 12.17 -8.90 5.06
C LYS A 42 12.68 -8.50 3.69
N ASN A 43 12.00 -7.61 3.00
CA ASN A 43 12.28 -7.27 1.60
C ASN A 43 12.29 -5.77 1.40
N GLN A 44 12.93 -5.35 0.29
CA GLN A 44 12.86 -3.97 -0.17
C GLN A 44 11.92 -3.91 -1.38
N TYR A 45 10.92 -3.05 -1.31
CA TYR A 45 9.98 -2.81 -2.41
C TYR A 45 10.16 -1.40 -2.95
N HIS A 46 9.98 -1.25 -4.27
CA HIS A 46 9.89 0.07 -4.88
C HIS A 46 8.73 0.87 -4.28
N ALA A 47 7.60 0.20 -4.10
CA ALA A 47 6.43 0.78 -3.46
C ALA A 47 5.58 -0.31 -2.81
N VAL A 48 4.84 0.09 -1.78
CA VAL A 48 3.83 -0.76 -1.13
C VAL A 48 2.48 -0.07 -1.27
N LEU A 49 1.53 -0.76 -1.92
CA LEU A 49 0.13 -0.35 -1.94
C LEU A 49 -0.54 -0.93 -0.71
N LEU A 50 -1.05 -0.07 0.16
CA LEU A 50 -1.57 -0.49 1.46
C LEU A 50 -3.02 -0.05 1.65
N ASP A 51 -3.91 -1.03 1.82
CA ASP A 51 -5.29 -0.79 2.23
C ASP A 51 -5.32 -0.47 3.73
N LEU A 52 -6.02 0.58 4.11
CA LEU A 52 -6.14 0.97 5.52
C LEU A 52 -7.18 0.14 6.29
N SER A 53 -8.16 -0.42 5.60
CA SER A 53 -9.31 -1.09 6.23
C SER A 53 -9.26 -2.60 5.98
N MET A 54 -8.54 -3.32 6.83
CA MET A 54 -8.48 -4.78 6.80
C MET A 54 -8.90 -5.34 8.16
N PRO A 55 -9.56 -6.51 8.19
CA PRO A 55 -9.90 -7.14 9.46
C PRO A 55 -8.64 -7.60 10.21
N ASP A 56 -8.75 -7.73 11.53
CA ASP A 56 -7.74 -8.24 12.45
C ASP A 56 -6.51 -7.35 12.59
N PHE A 57 -5.83 -7.04 11.49
CA PHE A 57 -4.65 -6.17 11.50
C PHE A 57 -4.74 -5.19 10.31
N SER A 58 -5.13 -3.97 10.61
CA SER A 58 -5.41 -2.95 9.59
C SER A 58 -4.13 -2.33 9.01
N GLY A 59 -4.27 -1.58 7.92
CA GLY A 59 -3.18 -0.79 7.40
C GLY A 59 -2.69 0.26 8.39
N LEU A 60 -3.58 0.81 9.22
CA LEU A 60 -3.19 1.73 10.29
C LEU A 60 -2.33 1.03 11.33
N ASP A 61 -2.67 -0.19 11.71
CA ASP A 61 -1.87 -0.99 12.65
C ASP A 61 -0.48 -1.27 12.09
N LEU A 62 -0.41 -1.57 10.80
CA LEU A 62 0.85 -1.83 10.10
C LEU A 62 1.74 -0.58 10.10
N ILE A 63 1.18 0.57 9.77
CA ILE A 63 1.90 1.85 9.78
C ILE A 63 2.41 2.16 11.19
N GLU A 64 1.57 2.00 12.19
CA GLU A 64 1.95 2.23 13.59
C GLU A 64 3.11 1.34 14.02
N HIS A 65 3.08 0.07 13.61
CA HIS A 65 4.17 -0.85 13.93
C HIS A 65 5.49 -0.41 13.28
N LEU A 66 5.46 -0.02 12.01
CA LEU A 66 6.64 0.47 11.31
C LEU A 66 7.17 1.76 11.93
N GLU A 67 6.28 2.63 12.38
CA GLU A 67 6.65 3.87 13.06
C GLU A 67 7.35 3.59 14.40
N ARG A 68 6.80 2.68 15.20
CA ARG A 68 7.37 2.32 16.49
C ARG A 68 8.75 1.67 16.37
N THR A 69 8.99 0.94 15.30
CA THR A 69 10.27 0.28 15.05
C THR A 69 11.24 1.14 14.24
N ASP A 70 10.89 2.40 14.02
CA ASP A 70 11.68 3.38 13.26
C ASP A 70 12.00 2.94 11.83
N SER A 71 11.08 2.17 11.23
CA SER A 71 11.24 1.60 9.89
C SER A 71 10.39 2.30 8.83
N LEU A 72 9.40 3.09 9.25
CA LEU A 72 8.44 3.69 8.33
C LEU A 72 9.12 4.63 7.32
N LYS A 73 10.07 5.41 7.75
CA LYS A 73 10.79 6.39 6.91
C LYS A 73 11.57 5.72 5.77
N ASN A 74 11.87 4.44 5.89
CA ASN A 74 12.61 3.68 4.87
C ASN A 74 11.70 3.07 3.81
N GLN A 75 10.38 3.29 3.93
CA GLN A 75 9.40 2.72 3.02
C GLN A 75 8.92 3.75 2.01
N THR A 76 8.30 3.25 0.96
CA THR A 76 7.54 4.06 0.00
C THR A 76 6.13 3.48 -0.02
N ILE A 77 5.26 4.05 0.81
CA ILE A 77 3.90 3.55 0.97
C ILE A 77 2.93 4.45 0.23
N ILE A 78 2.09 3.84 -0.58
CA ILE A 78 0.95 4.48 -1.24
C ILE A 78 -0.30 3.92 -0.58
N LEU A 79 -1.07 4.78 0.06
CA LEU A 79 -2.33 4.39 0.66
C LEU A 79 -3.35 4.10 -0.43
N PHE A 80 -4.09 3.01 -0.29
CA PHE A 80 -5.08 2.57 -1.26
C PHE A 80 -6.36 2.23 -0.51
N THR A 81 -7.28 3.18 -0.38
CA THR A 81 -8.31 3.11 0.63
C THR A 81 -9.70 3.47 0.10
N ALA A 82 -10.73 3.01 0.82
CA ALA A 82 -12.11 3.32 0.50
C ALA A 82 -12.39 4.83 0.64
N SER A 83 -13.38 5.31 -0.11
CA SER A 83 -13.78 6.71 -0.09
C SER A 83 -14.34 7.17 1.26
N SER A 84 -14.72 6.24 2.12
CA SER A 84 -15.29 6.52 3.44
C SER A 84 -14.27 6.93 4.50
N VAL A 85 -12.97 6.70 4.25
CA VAL A 85 -11.93 7.12 5.18
C VAL A 85 -11.79 8.64 5.14
N SER A 86 -11.76 9.28 6.31
CA SER A 86 -11.79 10.75 6.39
C SER A 86 -10.53 11.39 5.83
N ASN A 87 -10.69 12.59 5.27
CA ASN A 87 -9.56 13.37 4.76
C ASN A 87 -8.58 13.75 5.88
N ASP A 88 -9.06 13.93 7.10
CA ASP A 88 -8.21 14.27 8.24
C ASP A 88 -7.23 13.14 8.55
N ILE A 89 -7.70 11.89 8.53
CA ILE A 89 -6.86 10.73 8.72
C ILE A 89 -5.82 10.65 7.61
N ILE A 90 -6.24 10.79 6.36
CA ILE A 90 -5.33 10.73 5.20
C ILE A 90 -4.27 11.83 5.28
N SER A 91 -4.67 13.07 5.59
CA SER A 91 -3.74 14.19 5.71
C SER A 91 -2.70 13.96 6.81
N SER A 92 -3.14 13.43 7.94
CA SER A 92 -2.25 13.08 9.05
C SER A 92 -1.22 12.04 8.63
N LEU A 93 -1.64 11.02 7.89
CA LEU A 93 -0.75 9.96 7.42
C LEU A 93 0.25 10.49 6.39
N LEU A 94 -0.21 11.34 5.47
CA LEU A 94 0.65 11.90 4.42
C LEU A 94 1.77 12.80 4.96
N ASN A 95 1.62 13.30 6.18
CA ASN A 95 2.68 14.06 6.85
C ASN A 95 3.81 13.19 7.41
N LYS A 96 3.63 11.88 7.45
CA LYS A 96 4.65 10.95 7.94
C LYS A 96 5.64 10.61 6.84
N ASP A 97 6.93 10.57 7.20
CA ASP A 97 7.98 10.11 6.28
C ASP A 97 7.70 8.65 5.90
N GLY A 98 7.84 8.34 4.61
CA GLY A 98 7.58 7.00 4.09
C GLY A 98 6.20 6.83 3.48
N ILE A 99 5.26 7.72 3.77
CA ILE A 99 3.93 7.69 3.15
C ILE A 99 3.88 8.78 2.08
N LYS A 100 3.79 8.35 0.82
CA LYS A 100 4.05 9.22 -0.34
C LYS A 100 2.81 9.70 -1.06
N ALA A 101 1.72 8.94 -1.04
CA ALA A 101 0.52 9.28 -1.78
C ALA A 101 -0.68 8.52 -1.24
N CYS A 102 -1.87 8.94 -1.66
CA CYS A 102 -3.11 8.23 -1.38
C CYS A 102 -3.95 8.13 -2.65
N LEU A 103 -4.37 6.91 -2.96
CA LEU A 103 -5.32 6.63 -4.03
C LEU A 103 -6.60 6.11 -3.40
N ARG A 104 -7.74 6.66 -3.81
CA ARG A 104 -9.02 6.23 -3.28
C ARG A 104 -9.68 5.24 -4.23
N LYS A 105 -10.33 4.24 -3.65
CA LYS A 105 -11.15 3.29 -4.42
C LYS A 105 -12.44 3.98 -4.89
N PRO A 106 -12.95 3.69 -6.08
CA PRO A 106 -12.44 2.74 -7.07
C PRO A 106 -11.16 3.25 -7.75
N VAL A 107 -10.26 2.32 -8.05
CA VAL A 107 -8.97 2.67 -8.63
C VAL A 107 -9.09 3.05 -10.10
N HIS A 108 -8.39 4.10 -10.48
CA HIS A 108 -8.15 4.46 -11.88
C HIS A 108 -6.77 3.91 -12.24
N LEU A 109 -6.74 2.88 -13.11
CA LEU A 109 -5.52 2.11 -13.37
C LEU A 109 -4.39 2.98 -13.94
N ALA A 110 -4.73 3.93 -14.82
CA ALA A 110 -3.72 4.85 -15.37
C ALA A 110 -3.10 5.73 -14.29
N GLU A 111 -3.90 6.20 -13.35
CA GLU A 111 -3.44 7.00 -12.21
C GLU A 111 -2.53 6.18 -11.30
N LEU A 112 -2.87 4.92 -11.07
CA LEU A 112 -2.05 4.01 -10.28
C LEU A 112 -0.66 3.84 -10.88
N VAL A 113 -0.58 3.55 -12.18
CA VAL A 113 0.71 3.40 -12.87
C VAL A 113 1.52 4.68 -12.80
N GLN A 114 0.87 5.82 -13.02
CA GLN A 114 1.51 7.13 -12.96
C GLN A 114 2.08 7.40 -11.56
N THR A 115 1.32 7.11 -10.52
CA THR A 115 1.75 7.29 -9.13
C THR A 115 2.93 6.38 -8.80
N LEU A 116 2.87 5.11 -9.20
CA LEU A 116 3.97 4.16 -8.97
C LEU A 116 5.25 4.57 -9.70
N SER A 117 5.11 5.18 -10.87
CA SER A 117 6.26 5.62 -11.66
C SER A 117 6.89 6.90 -11.12
N ALA A 118 6.14 7.68 -10.34
CA ALA A 118 6.59 8.97 -9.80
C ALA A 118 7.29 8.87 -8.43
N VAL A 119 7.15 7.75 -7.73
CA VAL A 119 7.73 7.59 -6.37
C VAL A 119 9.07 6.91 -6.35
#